data_076e9b645431c5cc0563b0c3d6af5008
#
_entry.id   076e9b645431c5cc0563b0c3d6af5008
#
_cell.length_a   1.000
_cell.length_b   1.000
_cell.length_c   1.000
_cell.angle_alpha   90.00
_cell.angle_beta   90.00
_cell.angle_gamma   90.00
#
_symmetry.space_group_name_H-M   'P 1'
#
loop_
_entity.id
_entity.type
_entity.pdbx_description
1 polymer ?
#
loop_
_entity_poly.entity_id
_entity_poly.type
_entity_poly.pdbx_seq_one_letter_code
_entity_poly.pdbx_strand_id
1 'polypeptide(L)'
;FSFSVCAKTDTTQRTDGYADCIYVLGEHDNAPIEYYNDETEQFECVMPDLLKIISQKTDIDFVYINGSDKNKDTLAHNLQAELVSCCNLDSNKDYAVSTAEVFEYSRDNSLNRVGFAFTKLAGEDFITNFNSALAEIPHSQIDGLMLKYSAHKQTNYGLLIPIGIAVALILAFLVVVLIIQNNKIRQKNRIEKMLDNETGIGNLTYFK
;
A
#
# COMPACT_ATOMS: atom_id res chain seq x y z
N PHE A 1 5.04 23.04 -1.36
CA PHE A 1 4.17 22.84 -0.21
C PHE A 1 5.06 22.76 1.01
N SER A 2 4.91 23.74 1.93
CA SER A 2 5.71 23.78 3.16
C SER A 2 5.14 22.78 4.15
N PHE A 3 5.92 21.76 4.49
CA PHE A 3 5.65 20.94 5.67
C PHE A 3 5.99 21.79 6.91
N SER A 4 4.97 22.12 7.69
CA SER A 4 5.17 22.67 9.02
C SER A 4 5.75 21.56 9.89
N VAL A 5 7.02 21.65 10.24
CA VAL A 5 7.65 20.74 11.20
C VAL A 5 7.11 21.14 12.57
N CYS A 6 6.12 20.40 13.04
CA CYS A 6 5.64 20.54 14.43
C CYS A 6 6.77 20.11 15.37
N ALA A 7 7.43 21.07 16.02
CA ALA A 7 8.46 20.78 17.00
C ALA A 7 7.83 20.08 18.20
N LYS A 8 8.33 18.90 18.56
CA LYS A 8 7.96 18.15 19.76
C LYS A 8 8.22 19.00 20.97
N THR A 9 7.21 19.71 21.45
CA THR A 9 7.30 20.47 22.71
C THR A 9 7.14 19.46 23.85
N ASP A 10 8.10 19.49 24.76
CA ASP A 10 8.18 18.62 25.93
C ASP A 10 6.86 18.65 26.72
N THR A 11 6.35 17.50 27.12
CA THR A 11 5.02 17.21 27.67
C THR A 11 4.69 17.89 29.01
N THR A 12 5.47 18.87 29.45
CA THR A 12 5.37 19.43 30.83
C THR A 12 4.72 20.82 30.96
N GLN A 13 4.36 21.48 29.87
CA GLN A 13 3.62 22.77 29.94
C GLN A 13 2.59 22.91 28.83
N ARG A 14 1.43 22.23 28.97
CA ARG A 14 0.22 22.62 28.25
C ARG A 14 -0.48 23.71 29.06
N THR A 15 -0.20 24.96 28.75
CA THR A 15 -1.04 26.08 29.16
C THR A 15 -2.07 26.33 28.06
N ASP A 16 -3.35 26.19 28.41
CA ASP A 16 -4.57 26.72 27.80
C ASP A 16 -4.44 27.35 26.39
N GLY A 17 -4.30 26.52 25.37
CA GLY A 17 -4.35 26.90 23.98
C GLY A 17 -4.39 25.60 23.16
N TYR A 18 -5.25 25.55 22.17
CA TYR A 18 -5.33 24.42 21.22
C TYR A 18 -3.92 24.00 20.82
N ALA A 19 -3.60 22.73 20.95
CA ALA A 19 -2.38 22.23 20.33
C ALA A 19 -2.54 22.42 18.82
N ASP A 20 -1.72 23.26 18.21
CA ASP A 20 -1.73 23.52 16.77
C ASP A 20 -1.47 22.24 15.94
N CYS A 21 -1.22 21.12 16.61
CA CYS A 21 -0.80 19.89 16.02
C CYS A 21 -1.32 18.67 16.80
N ILE A 22 -2.00 17.76 16.11
CA ILE A 22 -2.56 16.51 16.64
C ILE A 22 -1.77 15.33 16.07
N TYR A 23 -1.29 14.47 16.96
CA TYR A 23 -0.60 13.25 16.54
C TYR A 23 -1.61 12.14 16.23
N VAL A 24 -1.39 11.47 15.09
CA VAL A 24 -2.27 10.43 14.53
C VAL A 24 -1.52 9.12 14.41
N LEU A 25 -2.12 8.04 14.89
CA LEU A 25 -1.67 6.67 14.61
C LEU A 25 -2.47 6.09 13.44
N GLY A 26 -1.77 5.73 12.37
CA GLY A 26 -2.36 5.18 11.14
C GLY A 26 -2.28 3.67 11.04
N GLU A 27 -3.02 3.10 10.09
CA GLU A 27 -2.98 1.69 9.69
C GLU A 27 -2.05 1.51 8.49
N HIS A 28 -1.08 0.59 8.59
CA HIS A 28 -0.05 0.44 7.55
C HIS A 28 -0.50 -0.35 6.33
N ASP A 29 -1.45 -1.28 6.47
CA ASP A 29 -1.83 -2.22 5.40
C ASP A 29 -3.35 -2.44 5.33
N ASN A 30 -4.08 -1.38 5.08
CA ASN A 30 -5.54 -1.44 4.89
C ASN A 30 -6.00 -0.65 3.66
N ALA A 31 -5.29 -0.79 2.53
CA ALA A 31 -5.72 -0.17 1.28
C ALA A 31 -7.10 -0.74 0.85
N PRO A 32 -8.00 0.07 0.30
CA PRO A 32 -7.88 1.48 -0.11
C PRO A 32 -8.20 2.51 0.99
N ILE A 33 -8.38 2.08 2.22
CA ILE A 33 -8.81 2.96 3.31
C ILE A 33 -7.63 3.77 3.84
N GLU A 34 -6.56 3.09 4.20
CA GLU A 34 -5.32 3.69 4.67
C GLU A 34 -4.16 2.72 4.49
N TYR A 35 -3.01 3.18 4.05
CA TYR A 35 -1.78 2.42 4.06
C TYR A 35 -0.56 3.34 4.15
N TYR A 36 0.56 2.80 4.61
CA TYR A 36 1.83 3.50 4.61
C TYR A 36 2.59 3.20 3.32
N ASN A 37 2.99 4.25 2.61
CA ASN A 37 3.77 4.14 1.39
C ASN A 37 5.26 4.32 1.73
N ASP A 38 6.03 3.24 1.63
CA ASP A 38 7.47 3.24 1.94
C ASP A 38 8.30 4.11 0.97
N GLU A 39 7.80 4.36 -0.25
CA GLU A 39 8.51 5.20 -1.23
C GLU A 39 8.36 6.68 -0.93
N THR A 40 7.18 7.10 -0.47
CA THR A 40 6.89 8.50 -0.12
C THR A 40 7.05 8.79 1.36
N GLU A 41 7.26 7.74 2.17
CA GLU A 41 7.31 7.78 3.64
C GLU A 41 6.06 8.46 4.25
N GLN A 42 4.88 8.23 3.66
CA GLN A 42 3.64 8.88 4.07
C GLN A 42 2.48 7.89 4.11
N PHE A 43 1.50 8.19 4.96
CA PHE A 43 0.21 7.55 4.91
C PHE A 43 -0.62 8.11 3.76
N GLU A 44 -1.25 7.21 3.01
CA GLU A 44 -2.02 7.55 1.81
C GLU A 44 -3.40 6.88 1.85
N CYS A 45 -4.28 7.28 0.98
CA CYS A 45 -5.66 6.84 0.74
C CYS A 45 -6.72 7.70 1.42
N VAL A 46 -7.87 7.09 1.74
CA VAL A 46 -9.09 7.81 2.14
C VAL A 46 -8.92 8.56 3.46
N MET A 47 -8.38 7.90 4.50
CA MET A 47 -8.30 8.51 5.83
C MET A 47 -7.35 9.72 5.88
N PRO A 48 -6.13 9.67 5.33
CA PRO A 48 -5.25 10.83 5.25
C PRO A 48 -5.83 11.99 4.43
N ASP A 49 -6.49 11.70 3.31
CA ASP A 49 -7.14 12.76 2.51
C ASP A 49 -8.32 13.38 3.25
N LEU A 50 -9.07 12.59 4.03
CA LEU A 50 -10.14 13.09 4.88
C LEU A 50 -9.60 14.00 5.99
N LEU A 51 -8.48 13.60 6.65
CA LEU A 51 -7.84 14.47 7.65
C LEU A 51 -7.34 15.78 7.06
N LYS A 52 -6.86 15.80 5.80
CA LYS A 52 -6.52 17.06 5.12
C LYS A 52 -7.72 17.97 4.94
N ILE A 53 -8.91 17.41 4.65
CA ILE A 53 -10.14 18.19 4.53
C ILE A 53 -10.54 18.75 5.89
N ILE A 54 -10.46 17.95 6.96
CA ILE A 54 -10.75 18.38 8.34
C ILE A 54 -9.75 19.47 8.78
N SER A 55 -8.46 19.30 8.51
CA SER A 55 -7.42 20.29 8.79
C SER A 55 -7.77 21.66 8.17
N GLN A 56 -8.22 21.67 6.92
CA GLN A 56 -8.62 22.91 6.24
C GLN A 56 -9.85 23.60 6.86
N LYS A 57 -10.69 22.85 7.56
CA LYS A 57 -11.90 23.38 8.23
C LYS A 57 -11.65 23.85 9.66
N THR A 58 -10.71 23.21 10.34
CA THR A 58 -10.47 23.40 11.78
C THR A 58 -9.21 24.19 12.08
N ASP A 59 -8.36 24.42 11.07
CA ASP A 59 -7.02 25.00 11.21
C ASP A 59 -6.11 24.21 12.18
N ILE A 60 -6.33 22.87 12.25
CA ILE A 60 -5.56 21.93 13.06
C ILE A 60 -4.68 21.10 12.14
N ASP A 61 -3.38 21.05 12.42
CA ASP A 61 -2.45 20.19 11.71
C ASP A 61 -2.47 18.77 12.28
N PHE A 62 -2.53 17.77 11.37
CA PHE A 62 -2.43 16.34 11.72
C PHE A 62 -1.08 15.79 11.32
N VAL A 63 -0.39 15.18 12.27
CA VAL A 63 0.92 14.56 12.04
C VAL A 63 0.86 13.07 12.34
N TYR A 64 1.04 12.26 11.31
CA TYR A 64 1.11 10.82 11.48
C TYR A 64 2.40 10.40 12.20
N ILE A 65 2.26 9.59 13.23
CA ILE A 65 3.38 8.95 13.89
C ILE A 65 3.71 7.68 13.10
N ASN A 66 4.94 7.59 12.61
CA ASN A 66 5.42 6.38 11.96
C ASN A 66 5.69 5.31 13.03
N GLY A 67 4.67 4.49 13.31
CA GLY A 67 4.76 3.30 14.15
C GLY A 67 4.66 2.06 13.25
N SER A 68 5.43 1.01 13.56
CA SER A 68 5.23 -0.27 12.85
C SER A 68 3.86 -0.84 13.21
N ASP A 69 3.18 -1.46 12.24
CA ASP A 69 1.87 -2.13 12.36
C ASP A 69 1.64 -2.92 13.64
N LYS A 70 2.68 -3.60 14.08
CA LYS A 70 2.61 -4.50 15.23
C LYS A 70 2.36 -3.81 16.56
N ASN A 71 2.43 -2.46 16.59
CA ASN A 71 2.41 -1.68 17.82
C ASN A 71 1.31 -0.62 17.90
N LYS A 72 0.42 -0.50 16.89
CA LYS A 72 -0.61 0.55 16.85
C LYS A 72 -1.45 0.59 18.14
N ASP A 73 -2.05 -0.52 18.52
CA ASP A 73 -2.84 -0.60 19.75
C ASP A 73 -1.99 -0.36 21.00
N THR A 74 -0.73 -0.82 21.01
CA THR A 74 0.21 -0.57 22.12
C THR A 74 0.59 0.91 22.21
N LEU A 75 0.85 1.57 21.06
CA LEU A 75 1.15 3.00 21.02
C LEU A 75 -0.06 3.83 21.43
N ALA A 76 -1.25 3.44 21.00
CA ALA A 76 -2.50 4.09 21.41
C ALA A 76 -2.77 3.90 22.90
N HIS A 77 -2.55 2.71 23.44
CA HIS A 77 -2.69 2.42 24.87
C HIS A 77 -1.68 3.20 25.71
N ASN A 78 -0.44 3.38 25.22
CA ASN A 78 0.60 4.16 25.87
C ASN A 78 0.45 5.67 25.67
N LEU A 79 -0.68 6.12 25.13
CA LEU A 79 -1.00 7.52 24.92
C LEU A 79 0.09 8.27 24.14
N GLN A 80 0.51 7.70 23.01
CA GLN A 80 1.50 8.33 22.11
C GLN A 80 0.87 9.31 21.11
N ALA A 81 -0.47 9.25 20.94
CA ALA A 81 -1.22 10.09 20.01
C ALA A 81 -2.59 10.45 20.58
N GLU A 82 -3.15 11.57 20.14
CA GLU A 82 -4.51 12.00 20.44
C GLU A 82 -5.55 11.27 19.60
N LEU A 83 -5.20 10.90 18.35
CA LEU A 83 -6.11 10.33 17.37
C LEU A 83 -5.56 9.02 16.82
N VAL A 84 -6.43 8.05 16.65
CA VAL A 84 -6.13 6.79 15.95
C VAL A 84 -7.06 6.72 14.75
N SER A 85 -6.48 6.65 13.55
CA SER A 85 -7.24 6.54 12.31
C SER A 85 -7.52 5.09 11.93
N CYS A 86 -8.42 4.89 10.98
CA CYS A 86 -8.76 3.57 10.43
C CYS A 86 -9.13 2.52 11.50
N CYS A 87 -9.86 2.95 12.55
CA CYS A 87 -10.32 2.05 13.60
C CYS A 87 -11.54 1.27 13.13
N ASN A 88 -11.53 -0.05 13.37
CA ASN A 88 -12.76 -0.83 13.34
C ASN A 88 -13.57 -0.51 14.61
N LEU A 89 -14.69 0.18 14.45
CA LEU A 89 -15.53 0.65 15.54
C LEU A 89 -16.33 -0.47 16.22
N ASP A 90 -16.42 -1.64 15.60
CA ASP A 90 -17.10 -2.80 16.17
C ASP A 90 -16.21 -3.56 17.19
N SER A 91 -14.94 -3.22 17.25
CA SER A 91 -14.01 -3.77 18.25
C SER A 91 -13.89 -2.84 19.45
N ASN A 92 -14.04 -3.40 20.65
CA ASN A 92 -13.81 -2.62 21.87
C ASN A 92 -12.33 -2.24 21.99
N LYS A 93 -12.05 -0.96 22.14
CA LYS A 93 -10.70 -0.39 22.27
C LYS A 93 -10.57 0.33 23.60
N ASP A 94 -9.84 -0.28 24.54
CA ASP A 94 -9.68 0.23 25.92
C ASP A 94 -9.02 1.61 26.01
N TYR A 95 -8.30 2.04 24.95
CA TYR A 95 -7.67 3.35 24.87
C TYR A 95 -8.61 4.44 24.40
N ALA A 96 -9.71 4.09 23.75
CA ALA A 96 -10.62 5.07 23.14
C ALA A 96 -11.59 5.63 24.20
N VAL A 97 -11.67 6.95 24.30
CA VAL A 97 -12.67 7.66 25.10
C VAL A 97 -13.91 8.03 24.30
N SER A 98 -13.73 8.20 22.99
CA SER A 98 -14.78 8.50 22.03
C SER A 98 -14.39 8.01 20.65
N THR A 99 -15.37 7.86 19.75
CA THR A 99 -15.16 7.45 18.36
C THR A 99 -15.98 8.31 17.42
N ALA A 100 -15.48 8.51 16.19
CA ALA A 100 -16.19 9.17 15.11
C ALA A 100 -16.28 8.22 13.91
N GLU A 101 -17.48 7.81 13.55
CA GLU A 101 -17.72 6.98 12.38
C GLU A 101 -17.57 7.78 11.09
N VAL A 102 -16.93 7.19 10.09
CA VAL A 102 -16.74 7.81 8.77
C VAL A 102 -17.60 7.12 7.72
N PHE A 103 -17.49 5.79 7.61
CA PHE A 103 -18.24 4.99 6.65
C PHE A 103 -18.31 3.51 7.05
N GLU A 104 -19.21 2.80 6.40
CA GLU A 104 -19.32 1.35 6.49
C GLU A 104 -18.83 0.72 5.19
N TYR A 105 -18.13 -0.40 5.28
CA TYR A 105 -17.72 -1.18 4.12
C TYR A 105 -17.87 -2.68 4.38
N SER A 106 -18.17 -3.42 3.30
CA SER A 106 -18.29 -4.88 3.38
C SER A 106 -16.97 -5.54 3.00
N ARG A 107 -16.43 -6.36 3.90
CA ARG A 107 -15.28 -7.21 3.66
C ARG A 107 -15.57 -8.61 4.20
N ASP A 108 -15.27 -9.65 3.41
CA ASP A 108 -15.41 -11.06 3.81
C ASP A 108 -16.80 -11.42 4.37
N ASN A 109 -17.85 -10.89 3.75
CA ASN A 109 -19.27 -11.02 4.17
C ASN A 109 -19.57 -10.41 5.55
N SER A 110 -18.71 -9.61 6.11
CA SER A 110 -18.96 -8.82 7.32
C SER A 110 -19.08 -7.33 6.97
N LEU A 111 -20.00 -6.66 7.63
CA LEU A 111 -20.09 -5.20 7.60
C LEU A 111 -19.14 -4.67 8.66
N ASN A 112 -18.23 -3.78 8.27
CA ASN A 112 -17.27 -3.17 9.18
C ASN A 112 -17.48 -1.66 9.18
N ARG A 113 -17.61 -1.08 10.37
CA ARG A 113 -17.66 0.37 10.54
C ARG A 113 -16.25 0.90 10.80
N VAL A 114 -15.86 1.86 9.99
CA VAL A 114 -14.52 2.47 10.08
C VAL A 114 -14.64 3.94 10.45
N GLY A 115 -13.74 4.36 11.30
CA GLY A 115 -13.69 5.72 11.75
C GLY A 115 -12.41 6.06 12.50
N PHE A 116 -12.52 7.11 13.30
CA PHE A 116 -11.47 7.59 14.19
C PHE A 116 -11.78 7.22 15.63
N ALA A 117 -10.75 6.92 16.40
CA ALA A 117 -10.85 6.77 17.85
C ALA A 117 -10.00 7.85 18.53
N PHE A 118 -10.59 8.52 19.49
CA PHE A 118 -9.91 9.55 20.29
C PHE A 118 -9.36 8.91 21.56
N THR A 119 -8.10 9.12 21.83
CA THR A 119 -7.45 8.64 23.06
C THR A 119 -7.73 9.59 24.23
N LYS A 120 -7.30 9.21 25.44
CA LYS A 120 -7.41 10.05 26.63
C LYS A 120 -6.61 11.36 26.55
N LEU A 121 -5.70 11.49 25.58
CA LEU A 121 -4.96 12.74 25.33
C LEU A 121 -5.80 13.76 24.55
N ALA A 122 -6.82 13.30 23.82
CA ALA A 122 -7.70 14.18 23.06
C ALA A 122 -8.54 15.02 24.02
N GLY A 123 -8.43 16.35 23.92
CA GLY A 123 -9.27 17.28 24.68
C GLY A 123 -10.71 17.27 24.16
N GLU A 124 -11.68 17.56 25.05
CA GLU A 124 -13.11 17.58 24.66
C GLU A 124 -13.40 18.61 23.56
N ASP A 125 -12.75 19.76 23.60
CA ASP A 125 -12.90 20.80 22.58
C ASP A 125 -12.39 20.32 21.21
N PHE A 126 -11.28 19.61 21.17
CA PHE A 126 -10.77 18.99 19.95
C PHE A 126 -11.76 17.97 19.39
N ILE A 127 -12.26 17.06 20.24
CA ILE A 127 -13.24 16.04 19.84
C ILE A 127 -14.50 16.69 19.27
N THR A 128 -14.98 17.76 19.91
CA THR A 128 -16.20 18.48 19.48
C THR A 128 -15.99 19.17 18.13
N ASN A 129 -14.87 19.86 17.96
CA ASN A 129 -14.53 20.55 16.71
C ASN A 129 -14.30 19.57 15.56
N PHE A 130 -13.60 18.48 15.83
CA PHE A 130 -13.36 17.43 14.86
C PHE A 130 -14.68 16.81 14.37
N ASN A 131 -15.56 16.43 15.31
CA ASN A 131 -16.87 15.83 14.97
C ASN A 131 -17.75 16.81 14.19
N SER A 132 -17.72 18.08 14.53
CA SER A 132 -18.46 19.12 13.81
C SER A 132 -17.92 19.26 12.38
N ALA A 133 -16.60 19.33 12.20
CA ALA A 133 -15.98 19.43 10.88
C ALA A 133 -16.23 18.17 10.03
N LEU A 134 -16.21 16.98 10.65
CA LEU A 134 -16.50 15.73 9.99
C LEU A 134 -17.97 15.67 9.52
N ALA A 135 -18.92 16.10 10.36
CA ALA A 135 -20.35 16.12 10.03
C ALA A 135 -20.68 17.10 8.89
N GLU A 136 -19.86 18.12 8.66
CA GLU A 136 -19.99 19.04 7.53
C GLU A 136 -19.49 18.46 6.21
N ILE A 137 -18.79 17.34 6.22
CA ILE A 137 -18.29 16.71 4.98
C ILE A 137 -19.43 15.89 4.37
N PRO A 138 -19.87 16.20 3.14
CA PRO A 138 -20.92 15.44 2.49
C PRO A 138 -20.49 13.98 2.27
N HIS A 139 -21.39 13.03 2.49
CA HIS A 139 -21.13 11.62 2.21
C HIS A 139 -20.66 11.37 0.78
N SER A 140 -21.18 12.12 -0.20
CA SER A 140 -20.75 12.05 -1.59
C SER A 140 -19.25 12.38 -1.79
N GLN A 141 -18.66 13.19 -0.92
CA GLN A 141 -17.22 13.49 -0.95
C GLN A 141 -16.42 12.32 -0.40
N ILE A 142 -16.89 11.67 0.65
CA ILE A 142 -16.28 10.46 1.22
C ILE A 142 -16.38 9.32 0.21
N ASP A 143 -17.53 9.13 -0.42
CA ASP A 143 -17.75 8.14 -1.48
C ASP A 143 -16.82 8.41 -2.68
N GLY A 144 -16.63 9.67 -3.03
CA GLY A 144 -15.69 10.08 -4.07
C GLY A 144 -14.24 9.69 -3.76
N LEU A 145 -13.80 9.86 -2.50
CA LEU A 145 -12.49 9.38 -2.05
C LEU A 145 -12.39 7.86 -2.10
N MET A 146 -13.42 7.16 -1.62
CA MET A 146 -13.47 5.69 -1.69
C MET A 146 -13.39 5.21 -3.14
N LEU A 147 -14.12 5.82 -4.06
CA LEU A 147 -14.08 5.47 -5.48
C LEU A 147 -12.71 5.74 -6.10
N LYS A 148 -12.11 6.89 -5.80
CA LYS A 148 -10.77 7.27 -6.25
C LYS A 148 -9.72 6.21 -5.90
N TYR A 149 -9.75 5.71 -4.67
CA TYR A 149 -8.74 4.76 -4.17
C TYR A 149 -9.10 3.29 -4.42
N SER A 150 -10.40 2.92 -4.54
CA SER A 150 -10.79 1.55 -4.92
C SER A 150 -10.38 1.20 -6.35
N ALA A 151 -10.33 2.20 -7.25
CA ALA A 151 -9.80 2.01 -8.60
C ALA A 151 -8.28 1.79 -8.62
N HIS A 152 -7.57 2.21 -7.59
CA HIS A 152 -6.15 1.99 -7.37
C HIS A 152 -5.90 0.65 -6.67
N LYS A 153 -6.41 -0.44 -7.27
CA LYS A 153 -6.00 -1.77 -6.85
C LYS A 153 -4.50 -1.85 -7.07
N GLN A 154 -3.76 -1.82 -6.00
CA GLN A 154 -2.31 -1.99 -5.99
C GLN A 154 -2.00 -3.31 -6.68
N THR A 155 -1.78 -3.27 -7.98
CA THR A 155 -1.27 -4.39 -8.74
C THR A 155 0.15 -4.60 -8.23
N ASN A 156 0.33 -5.63 -7.44
CA ASN A 156 1.62 -6.01 -6.89
C ASN A 156 2.53 -6.46 -8.05
N TYR A 157 3.04 -5.49 -8.81
CA TYR A 157 3.97 -5.71 -9.94
C TYR A 157 5.27 -6.38 -9.49
N GLY A 158 5.58 -6.33 -8.19
CA GLY A 158 6.76 -6.96 -7.61
C GLY A 158 6.85 -8.47 -7.89
N LEU A 159 5.72 -9.16 -8.04
CA LEU A 159 5.67 -10.59 -8.38
C LEU A 159 5.61 -10.83 -9.90
N LEU A 160 5.03 -9.92 -10.67
CA LEU A 160 4.90 -10.07 -12.13
C LEU A 160 6.23 -9.87 -12.87
N ILE A 161 7.10 -8.98 -12.37
CA ILE A 161 8.42 -8.72 -12.97
C ILE A 161 9.31 -9.97 -12.93
N PRO A 162 9.55 -10.65 -11.79
CA PRO A 162 10.39 -11.85 -11.76
C PRO A 162 9.79 -13.02 -12.57
N ILE A 163 8.47 -13.15 -12.59
CA ILE A 163 7.80 -14.17 -13.43
C ILE A 163 8.03 -13.87 -14.92
N GLY A 164 7.90 -12.63 -15.35
CA GLY A 164 8.17 -12.24 -16.74
C GLY A 164 9.62 -12.50 -17.16
N ILE A 165 10.60 -12.21 -16.30
CA ILE A 165 12.01 -12.50 -16.54
C ILE A 165 12.25 -14.01 -16.63
N ALA A 166 11.68 -14.81 -15.73
CA ALA A 166 11.82 -16.27 -15.74
C ALA A 166 11.28 -16.88 -17.03
N VAL A 167 10.10 -16.45 -17.49
CA VAL A 167 9.50 -16.92 -18.77
C VAL A 167 10.40 -16.55 -19.96
N ALA A 168 10.94 -15.32 -19.99
CA ALA A 168 11.84 -14.88 -21.06
C ALA A 168 13.11 -15.74 -21.13
N LEU A 169 13.72 -16.08 -19.98
CA LEU A 169 14.90 -16.94 -19.90
C LEU A 169 14.61 -18.36 -20.38
N ILE A 170 13.46 -18.92 -20.01
CA ILE A 170 13.05 -20.27 -20.48
C ILE A 170 12.88 -20.26 -22.00
N LEU A 171 12.23 -19.26 -22.58
CA LEU A 171 12.06 -19.16 -24.04
C LEU A 171 13.41 -19.02 -24.76
N ALA A 172 14.32 -18.19 -24.24
CA ALA A 172 15.66 -18.06 -24.80
C ALA A 172 16.42 -19.37 -24.76
N PHE A 173 16.34 -20.13 -23.66
CA PHE A 173 16.95 -21.45 -23.54
C PHE A 173 16.40 -22.45 -24.58
N LEU A 174 15.07 -22.49 -24.77
CA LEU A 174 14.44 -23.34 -25.78
C LEU A 174 14.93 -23.01 -27.19
N VAL A 175 15.05 -21.73 -27.53
CA VAL A 175 15.58 -21.32 -28.84
C VAL A 175 17.00 -21.82 -29.04
N VAL A 176 17.88 -21.70 -28.03
CA VAL A 176 19.24 -22.20 -28.10
C VAL A 176 19.29 -23.70 -28.31
N VAL A 177 18.47 -24.45 -27.58
CA VAL A 177 18.37 -25.93 -27.75
C VAL A 177 17.93 -26.30 -29.16
N LEU A 178 16.93 -25.61 -29.73
CA LEU A 178 16.45 -25.82 -31.09
C LEU A 178 17.55 -25.53 -32.13
N ILE A 179 18.33 -24.47 -31.95
CA ILE A 179 19.45 -24.17 -32.86
C ILE A 179 20.50 -25.28 -32.80
N ILE A 180 20.86 -25.77 -31.62
CA ILE A 180 21.83 -26.84 -31.45
C ILE A 180 21.31 -28.15 -32.13
N GLN A 181 20.05 -28.51 -31.92
CA GLN A 181 19.45 -29.68 -32.54
C GLN A 181 19.41 -29.56 -34.08
N ASN A 182 19.02 -28.39 -34.58
CA ASN A 182 18.98 -28.16 -36.03
C ASN A 182 20.40 -28.24 -36.64
N ASN A 183 21.42 -27.71 -35.96
CA ASN A 183 22.79 -27.82 -36.43
C ASN A 183 23.30 -29.27 -36.42
N LYS A 184 22.96 -30.07 -35.40
CA LYS A 184 23.27 -31.51 -35.37
C LYS A 184 22.61 -32.28 -36.52
N ILE A 185 21.35 -32.00 -36.79
CA ILE A 185 20.61 -32.61 -37.90
C ILE A 185 21.26 -32.23 -39.25
N ARG A 186 21.59 -30.96 -39.43
CA ARG A 186 22.28 -30.49 -40.65
C ARG A 186 23.65 -31.15 -40.84
N GLN A 187 24.42 -31.33 -39.77
CA GLN A 187 25.69 -32.04 -39.83
C GLN A 187 25.50 -33.53 -40.22
N LYS A 188 24.55 -34.20 -39.58
CA LYS A 188 24.23 -35.59 -39.91
C LYS A 188 23.83 -35.74 -41.37
N ASN A 189 22.93 -34.91 -41.87
CA ASN A 189 22.51 -34.92 -43.27
C ASN A 189 23.65 -34.59 -44.25
N ARG A 190 24.65 -33.79 -43.86
CA ARG A 190 25.84 -33.56 -44.69
C ARG A 190 26.72 -34.79 -44.77
N ILE A 191 26.96 -35.46 -43.63
CA ILE A 191 27.75 -36.70 -43.58
C ILE A 191 27.08 -37.80 -44.41
N GLU A 192 25.77 -38.01 -44.27
CA GLU A 192 25.02 -38.99 -45.06
C GLU A 192 25.07 -38.69 -46.55
N LYS A 193 25.08 -37.44 -46.98
CA LYS A 193 25.22 -37.07 -48.40
C LYS A 193 26.66 -37.26 -48.91
N MET A 194 27.66 -37.23 -48.05
CA MET A 194 29.07 -37.43 -48.43
C MET A 194 29.45 -38.92 -48.55
N LEU A 195 28.67 -39.80 -47.93
CA LEU A 195 28.90 -41.25 -47.96
C LEU A 195 27.99 -41.90 -48.99
N ASP A 196 28.54 -42.87 -49.72
CA ASP A 196 27.74 -43.72 -50.60
C ASP A 196 26.96 -44.73 -49.74
N ASN A 197 25.64 -44.83 -49.97
CA ASN A 197 24.74 -45.65 -49.16
C ASN A 197 25.02 -47.16 -49.22
N GLU A 198 25.66 -47.64 -50.27
CA GLU A 198 25.93 -49.08 -50.46
C GLU A 198 27.33 -49.47 -49.97
N THR A 199 28.31 -48.61 -50.13
CA THR A 199 29.71 -48.96 -49.88
C THR A 199 30.33 -48.26 -48.63
N GLY A 200 29.70 -47.25 -48.09
CA GLY A 200 30.24 -46.42 -46.98
C GLY A 200 31.45 -45.58 -47.36
N ILE A 201 31.78 -45.51 -48.65
CA ILE A 201 32.92 -44.76 -49.18
C ILE A 201 32.48 -43.38 -49.65
N GLY A 202 33.30 -42.37 -49.61
CA GLY A 202 32.98 -40.98 -50.00
C GLY A 202 32.47 -40.88 -51.41
N ASN A 203 31.28 -40.25 -51.59
CA ASN A 203 30.63 -40.08 -52.88
C ASN A 203 31.36 -39.07 -53.76
N LEU A 204 32.01 -39.52 -54.84
CA LEU A 204 32.81 -38.76 -55.79
C LEU A 204 32.05 -37.57 -56.42
N THR A 205 30.73 -37.62 -56.49
CA THR A 205 29.89 -36.53 -57.02
C THR A 205 29.85 -35.30 -56.15
N TYR A 206 30.24 -35.41 -54.92
CA TYR A 206 30.22 -34.29 -53.95
C TYR A 206 31.52 -33.47 -53.95
N PHE A 207 32.57 -33.95 -54.64
CA PHE A 207 33.88 -33.30 -54.72
C PHE A 207 34.17 -32.61 -56.06
N LYS A 208 33.16 -32.45 -56.91
CA LYS A 208 33.15 -31.60 -58.09
C LYS A 208 32.47 -30.27 -57.76
#